data_0bf6790d0c6b96c28abfdb8c4994432f
#
_entry.id   0bf6790d0c6b96c28abfdb8c4994432f
#
_cell.length_a   1.000
_cell.length_b   1.000
_cell.length_c   1.000
_cell.angle_alpha   90.00
_cell.angle_beta   90.00
_cell.angle_gamma   90.00
#
_symmetry.space_group_name_H-M   'P 1'
#
loop_
_entity.id
_entity.type
_entity.pdbx_description
1 polymer ?
#
loop_
_entity_poly.entity_id
_entity_poly.type
_entity_poly.pdbx_seq_one_letter_code
_entity_poly.pdbx_strand_id
1 'polypeptide(L)'
;MTERTKALLFDLFLFLAGLISCQHLTPEEITSVKPTLPLSVSLLIEREIQEIPLVGPASQSRAEISGMAWCGEDLVLLPQYPGGYVGDGEASVFVIPQDILQDYFSGGLKDGITPGQIPFDTGGIEKSLSGFEGFESIIFNDTDFYVSIEAHQGDGMMGYLMKGAVGSDCSELVLDPDSVVSLPPQAEIENMSHETLFIFEDKLYAIYEANGMNVNPDPVAKVFDFSLNLDNAVTMPNIEYRITDATQPDEDGEFWAVNYFFPGEADELAPAFDRIALEYGIGASHQGADPVERLIKFRIDNDEVVLVDRQPIYLELGEDDSCNWEGIVRYREGFLLITDRFPTTIFAYVALAPTH
;
A
#
# COMPACT_ATOMS: atom_id res chain seq x y z
N MET A 1 0.16 34.67 71.57
CA MET A 1 1.35 35.18 72.33
C MET A 1 2.50 35.13 71.37
N THR A 2 2.78 36.26 70.86
CA THR A 2 3.98 37.16 70.88
C THR A 2 5.09 36.68 69.95
N GLU A 3 5.23 37.39 68.82
CA GLU A 3 6.08 38.57 68.57
C GLU A 3 7.58 38.28 68.82
N ARG A 4 8.45 38.50 67.90
CA ARG A 4 9.16 39.72 67.45
C ARG A 4 10.39 39.31 66.63
N THR A 5 10.54 39.80 65.43
CA THR A 5 11.31 40.99 64.97
C THR A 5 12.83 40.98 65.24
N LYS A 6 13.59 41.14 64.19
CA LYS A 6 14.68 42.07 63.84
C LYS A 6 15.62 41.40 62.84
N ALA A 7 15.88 41.88 61.72
CA ALA A 7 16.37 43.14 61.15
C ALA A 7 17.89 43.10 60.85
N LEU A 8 18.20 43.39 59.59
CA LEU A 8 19.35 44.03 58.94
C LEU A 8 20.75 43.41 59.10
N LEU A 9 21.38 43.12 57.98
CA LEU A 9 22.61 43.82 57.59
C LEU A 9 22.81 43.75 56.06
N PHE A 10 23.07 44.93 55.48
CA PHE A 10 23.49 45.23 54.14
C PHE A 10 24.81 44.58 53.81
N ASP A 11 24.93 44.03 52.58
CA ASP A 11 26.20 44.11 51.84
C ASP A 11 25.94 44.29 50.35
N LEU A 12 26.47 45.39 49.89
CA LEU A 12 26.38 45.97 48.56
C LEU A 12 27.46 45.30 47.69
N PHE A 13 27.07 44.47 46.74
CA PHE A 13 27.96 44.09 45.64
C PHE A 13 27.41 44.57 44.31
N LEU A 14 28.03 45.61 43.79
CA LEU A 14 27.87 46.04 42.38
C LEU A 14 28.37 44.92 41.47
N PHE A 15 27.47 44.37 40.68
CA PHE A 15 27.86 43.66 39.47
C PHE A 15 27.24 44.31 38.26
N LEU A 16 28.12 44.70 37.32
CA LEU A 16 27.79 45.24 36.01
C LEU A 16 26.73 44.40 35.30
N ALA A 17 25.59 44.96 35.04
CA ALA A 17 24.60 44.37 34.14
C ALA A 17 25.05 44.58 32.68
N GLY A 18 25.66 43.54 32.09
CA GLY A 18 25.75 43.45 30.62
C GLY A 18 24.37 43.17 30.06
N LEU A 19 23.81 44.15 29.36
CA LEU A 19 22.60 43.99 28.56
C LEU A 19 22.87 43.01 27.43
N ILE A 20 22.55 41.73 27.63
CA ILE A 20 22.36 40.77 26.53
C ILE A 20 20.95 40.99 26.02
N SER A 21 20.85 41.70 24.92
CA SER A 21 19.64 41.79 24.12
C SER A 21 19.28 40.42 23.62
N CYS A 22 18.30 39.73 24.23
CA CYS A 22 17.62 38.63 23.60
C CYS A 22 16.87 39.17 22.39
N GLN A 23 17.48 39.09 21.23
CA GLN A 23 16.73 39.17 19.99
C GLN A 23 15.80 37.95 19.97
N HIS A 24 14.50 38.18 20.05
CA HIS A 24 13.49 37.22 19.65
C HIS A 24 13.74 36.89 18.16
N LEU A 25 14.34 35.74 17.89
CA LEU A 25 14.26 35.11 16.58
C LEU A 25 12.77 34.78 16.39
N THR A 26 12.13 35.50 15.47
CA THR A 26 10.85 35.06 14.91
C THR A 26 11.06 33.68 14.32
N PRO A 27 10.08 32.75 14.47
CA PRO A 27 10.13 31.49 13.74
C PRO A 27 10.21 31.88 12.26
N GLU A 28 11.35 31.65 11.62
CA GLU A 28 11.41 31.60 10.16
C GLU A 28 10.40 30.53 9.75
N GLU A 29 9.50 30.89 8.87
CA GLU A 29 8.68 29.96 8.14
C GLU A 29 9.63 28.91 7.58
N ILE A 30 9.56 27.69 8.13
CA ILE A 30 10.17 26.52 7.53
C ILE A 30 9.34 26.27 6.28
N THR A 31 9.69 26.94 5.20
CA THR A 31 9.22 26.54 3.90
C THR A 31 9.73 25.12 3.69
N SER A 32 8.83 24.16 3.66
CA SER A 32 9.09 22.79 3.28
C SER A 32 9.80 22.82 1.92
N VAL A 33 11.11 22.70 1.94
CA VAL A 33 11.90 22.59 0.72
C VAL A 33 11.69 21.15 0.22
N LYS A 34 10.82 21.01 -0.76
CA LYS A 34 10.66 19.74 -1.48
C LYS A 34 12.05 19.29 -1.93
N PRO A 35 12.51 18.08 -1.58
CA PRO A 35 13.80 17.60 -2.02
C PRO A 35 13.79 17.51 -3.56
N THR A 36 14.56 18.36 -4.22
CA THR A 36 14.70 18.34 -5.68
C THR A 36 15.81 17.38 -6.07
N LEU A 37 15.52 16.48 -6.99
CA LEU A 37 16.52 15.60 -7.61
C LEU A 37 17.63 16.44 -8.25
N PRO A 38 18.88 15.96 -8.28
CA PRO A 38 19.99 16.65 -8.93
C PRO A 38 19.72 16.82 -10.43
N LEU A 39 20.25 17.89 -11.02
CA LEU A 39 20.05 18.33 -12.43
C LEU A 39 20.48 17.31 -13.52
N SER A 40 20.99 16.14 -13.16
CA SER A 40 21.43 15.08 -14.09
C SER A 40 21.05 13.70 -13.60
N VAL A 41 19.76 13.44 -13.47
CA VAL A 41 19.25 12.08 -13.21
C VAL A 41 19.16 11.34 -14.54
N SER A 42 19.59 10.07 -14.57
CA SER A 42 19.46 9.21 -15.75
C SER A 42 17.99 8.95 -16.07
N LEU A 43 17.63 8.98 -17.35
CA LEU A 43 16.29 8.59 -17.77
C LEU A 43 16.25 7.09 -18.04
N LEU A 44 15.27 6.42 -17.44
CA LEU A 44 14.97 5.00 -17.63
C LEU A 44 13.89 4.84 -18.70
N ILE A 45 13.91 3.67 -19.35
CA ILE A 45 12.84 3.25 -20.26
C ILE A 45 11.66 2.82 -19.39
N GLU A 46 10.54 3.49 -19.61
CA GLU A 46 9.26 3.17 -18.96
C GLU A 46 8.58 1.99 -19.64
N ARG A 47 7.55 1.47 -18.98
CA ARG A 47 6.66 0.46 -19.55
C ARG A 47 5.32 1.10 -19.84
N GLU A 48 4.88 0.87 -21.09
CA GLU A 48 3.53 1.18 -21.51
C GLU A 48 2.53 0.36 -20.72
N ILE A 49 1.47 1.00 -20.27
CA ILE A 49 0.34 0.40 -19.58
C ILE A 49 -0.68 0.01 -20.64
N GLN A 50 -0.83 -1.29 -20.86
CA GLN A 50 -1.86 -1.82 -21.76
C GLN A 50 -3.16 -1.98 -20.98
N GLU A 51 -4.08 -1.04 -21.10
CA GLU A 51 -5.39 -1.14 -20.48
C GLU A 51 -6.19 -2.33 -21.04
N ILE A 52 -6.87 -3.03 -20.12
CA ILE A 52 -7.83 -4.10 -20.41
C ILE A 52 -9.20 -3.60 -19.99
N PRO A 53 -10.08 -3.23 -20.91
CA PRO A 53 -11.37 -2.69 -20.55
C PRO A 53 -12.20 -3.67 -19.71
N LEU A 54 -12.58 -3.25 -18.51
CA LEU A 54 -13.58 -3.95 -17.70
C LEU A 54 -14.98 -3.49 -18.11
N VAL A 55 -15.94 -4.41 -18.08
CA VAL A 55 -17.34 -4.15 -18.41
C VAL A 55 -18.22 -4.53 -17.22
N GLY A 56 -19.27 -3.76 -16.99
CA GLY A 56 -20.25 -4.04 -15.94
C GLY A 56 -19.88 -3.43 -14.59
N PRO A 57 -20.28 -4.03 -13.46
CA PRO A 57 -20.10 -3.42 -12.13
C PRO A 57 -18.64 -3.18 -11.74
N ALA A 58 -17.72 -4.05 -12.16
CA ALA A 58 -16.29 -3.93 -11.84
C ALA A 58 -15.61 -2.70 -12.48
N SER A 59 -16.18 -2.13 -13.55
CA SER A 59 -15.65 -0.93 -14.21
C SER A 59 -16.13 0.38 -13.58
N GLN A 60 -16.98 0.30 -12.58
CA GLN A 60 -17.56 1.50 -11.97
C GLN A 60 -16.67 1.98 -10.82
N SER A 61 -16.47 3.29 -10.69
CA SER A 61 -15.64 3.88 -9.61
C SER A 61 -16.06 3.45 -8.21
N ARG A 62 -17.34 3.11 -8.00
CA ARG A 62 -17.84 2.54 -6.74
C ARG A 62 -17.36 1.10 -6.47
N ALA A 63 -16.67 0.46 -7.43
CA ALA A 63 -16.08 -0.85 -7.22
C ALA A 63 -14.92 -0.75 -6.23
N GLU A 64 -14.17 0.37 -6.27
CA GLU A 64 -13.08 0.61 -5.33
C GLU A 64 -12.30 -0.68 -5.07
N ILE A 65 -11.62 -1.19 -6.14
CA ILE A 65 -10.89 -2.44 -6.04
C ILE A 65 -9.59 -2.20 -5.26
N SER A 66 -9.49 -2.77 -4.08
CA SER A 66 -8.37 -2.58 -3.15
C SER A 66 -7.39 -3.75 -3.12
N GLY A 67 -7.69 -4.85 -3.79
CA GLY A 67 -6.78 -6.00 -3.81
C GLY A 67 -7.05 -6.97 -4.95
N MET A 68 -6.02 -7.75 -5.32
CA MET A 68 -6.10 -8.70 -6.42
C MET A 68 -5.22 -9.92 -6.16
N ALA A 69 -5.78 -11.12 -6.26
CA ALA A 69 -5.02 -12.36 -6.06
C ALA A 69 -5.57 -13.54 -6.90
N TRP A 70 -4.69 -14.48 -7.18
CA TRP A 70 -5.08 -15.75 -7.82
C TRP A 70 -5.68 -16.72 -6.79
N CYS A 71 -6.88 -17.22 -7.08
CA CYS A 71 -7.49 -18.35 -6.43
C CYS A 71 -7.51 -19.54 -7.43
N GLY A 72 -6.50 -20.37 -7.38
CA GLY A 72 -6.28 -21.38 -8.42
C GLY A 72 -6.04 -20.76 -9.79
N GLU A 73 -6.94 -21.00 -10.75
CA GLU A 73 -6.87 -20.39 -12.09
C GLU A 73 -7.78 -19.14 -12.24
N ASP A 74 -8.45 -18.74 -11.17
CA ASP A 74 -9.35 -17.60 -11.18
C ASP A 74 -8.67 -16.37 -10.53
N LEU A 75 -8.69 -15.24 -11.23
CA LEU A 75 -8.24 -13.96 -10.68
C LEU A 75 -9.38 -13.31 -9.91
N VAL A 76 -9.22 -13.18 -8.61
CA VAL A 76 -10.16 -12.50 -7.71
C VAL A 76 -9.77 -11.02 -7.61
N LEU A 77 -10.76 -10.13 -7.79
CA LEU A 77 -10.66 -8.70 -7.54
C LEU A 77 -11.50 -8.38 -6.30
N LEU A 78 -10.89 -7.84 -5.27
CA LEU A 78 -11.51 -7.52 -3.99
C LEU A 78 -12.02 -6.07 -4.00
N PRO A 79 -13.33 -5.82 -3.94
CA PRO A 79 -13.83 -4.48 -3.66
C PRO A 79 -13.55 -4.09 -2.21
N GLN A 80 -13.24 -2.82 -1.96
CA GLN A 80 -13.09 -2.27 -0.62
C GLN A 80 -14.38 -2.44 0.21
N TYR A 81 -15.55 -2.32 -0.47
CA TYR A 81 -16.88 -2.49 0.13
C TYR A 81 -17.71 -3.54 -0.63
N PRO A 82 -17.50 -4.85 -0.40
CA PRO A 82 -18.11 -5.93 -1.20
C PRO A 82 -19.64 -5.94 -1.18
N GLY A 83 -20.29 -5.42 -0.13
CA GLY A 83 -21.75 -5.31 -0.02
C GLY A 83 -22.38 -4.22 -0.89
N GLY A 84 -21.62 -3.41 -1.59
CA GLY A 84 -22.11 -2.27 -2.37
C GLY A 84 -22.75 -2.62 -3.74
N TYR A 85 -22.62 -3.87 -4.21
CA TYR A 85 -22.93 -4.24 -5.61
C TYR A 85 -24.14 -5.14 -5.80
N VAL A 86 -24.52 -5.88 -4.79
CA VAL A 86 -25.64 -6.82 -4.86
C VAL A 86 -26.88 -6.19 -4.23
N GLY A 87 -27.96 -6.12 -5.01
CA GLY A 87 -29.17 -5.37 -4.65
C GLY A 87 -29.92 -5.87 -3.40
N ASP A 88 -29.55 -7.01 -2.82
CA ASP A 88 -30.18 -7.64 -1.66
C ASP A 88 -29.27 -7.74 -0.43
N GLY A 89 -28.10 -7.07 -0.45
CA GLY A 89 -27.21 -6.97 0.72
C GLY A 89 -26.28 -8.18 0.93
N GLU A 90 -26.15 -9.05 -0.05
CA GLU A 90 -25.12 -10.08 -0.06
C GLU A 90 -23.83 -9.48 -0.64
N ALA A 91 -22.71 -9.63 0.09
CA ALA A 91 -21.41 -9.19 -0.40
C ALA A 91 -20.88 -10.14 -1.48
N SER A 92 -20.08 -9.61 -2.41
CA SER A 92 -19.46 -10.40 -3.47
C SER A 92 -18.09 -9.84 -3.85
N VAL A 93 -17.24 -10.70 -4.36
CA VAL A 93 -16.00 -10.31 -5.06
C VAL A 93 -16.15 -10.57 -6.56
N PHE A 94 -15.34 -9.87 -7.36
CA PHE A 94 -15.30 -10.12 -8.79
C PHE A 94 -14.30 -11.22 -9.13
N VAL A 95 -14.56 -11.96 -10.22
CA VAL A 95 -13.71 -13.06 -10.65
C VAL A 95 -13.51 -13.02 -12.17
N ILE A 96 -12.27 -13.18 -12.60
CA ILE A 96 -11.90 -13.32 -14.01
C ILE A 96 -11.16 -14.66 -14.16
N PRO A 97 -11.80 -15.69 -14.77
CA PRO A 97 -11.14 -16.92 -15.10
C PRO A 97 -9.94 -16.73 -16.03
N GLN A 98 -8.88 -17.50 -15.85
CA GLN A 98 -7.63 -17.36 -16.62
C GLN A 98 -7.86 -17.59 -18.12
N ASP A 99 -8.78 -18.46 -18.51
CA ASP A 99 -9.13 -18.70 -19.89
C ASP A 99 -9.76 -17.48 -20.57
N ILE A 100 -10.54 -16.67 -19.84
CA ILE A 100 -11.09 -15.39 -20.29
C ILE A 100 -9.97 -14.37 -20.56
N LEU A 101 -8.96 -14.31 -19.65
CA LEU A 101 -7.76 -13.49 -19.89
C LEU A 101 -7.00 -13.97 -21.12
N GLN A 102 -6.82 -15.28 -21.28
CA GLN A 102 -6.15 -15.86 -22.45
C GLN A 102 -6.89 -15.55 -23.74
N ASP A 103 -8.24 -15.63 -23.73
CA ASP A 103 -9.08 -15.28 -24.89
C ASP A 103 -8.97 -13.81 -25.25
N TYR A 104 -8.98 -12.91 -24.25
CA TYR A 104 -8.76 -11.47 -24.48
C TYR A 104 -7.41 -11.21 -25.17
N PHE A 105 -6.32 -11.74 -24.62
CA PHE A 105 -4.98 -11.55 -25.19
C PHE A 105 -4.75 -12.23 -26.53
N SER A 106 -5.57 -13.23 -26.90
CA SER A 106 -5.56 -13.87 -28.23
C SER A 106 -6.43 -13.13 -29.25
N GLY A 107 -7.14 -12.08 -28.82
CA GLY A 107 -8.02 -11.26 -29.67
C GLY A 107 -9.41 -11.85 -29.87
N GLY A 108 -9.82 -12.84 -29.07
CA GLY A 108 -11.16 -13.41 -29.06
C GLY A 108 -12.20 -12.45 -28.44
N LEU A 109 -11.82 -11.74 -27.39
CA LEU A 109 -12.63 -10.70 -26.76
C LEU A 109 -12.19 -9.30 -27.24
N LYS A 110 -13.10 -8.55 -27.86
CA LYS A 110 -12.80 -7.21 -28.42
C LYS A 110 -13.39 -6.07 -27.61
N ASP A 111 -14.46 -6.33 -26.87
CA ASP A 111 -15.23 -5.29 -26.17
C ASP A 111 -14.85 -5.20 -24.68
N GLY A 112 -13.79 -5.90 -24.26
CA GLY A 112 -13.33 -5.97 -22.86
C GLY A 112 -13.81 -7.22 -22.13
N ILE A 113 -13.47 -7.27 -20.83
CA ILE A 113 -13.77 -8.39 -19.94
C ILE A 113 -14.92 -8.01 -19.01
N THR A 114 -15.91 -8.89 -18.91
CA THR A 114 -16.98 -8.79 -17.90
C THR A 114 -16.66 -9.79 -16.78
N PRO A 115 -16.13 -9.34 -15.62
CA PRO A 115 -15.89 -10.24 -14.50
C PRO A 115 -17.18 -10.87 -13.99
N GLY A 116 -17.11 -12.14 -13.63
CA GLY A 116 -18.15 -12.79 -12.84
C GLY A 116 -18.17 -12.28 -11.40
N GLN A 117 -19.14 -12.73 -10.62
CA GLN A 117 -19.22 -12.45 -9.19
C GLN A 117 -19.44 -13.75 -8.44
N ILE A 118 -18.75 -13.90 -7.30
CA ILE A 118 -18.95 -15.00 -6.36
C ILE A 118 -19.34 -14.44 -5.00
N PRO A 119 -20.14 -15.18 -4.20
CA PRO A 119 -20.51 -14.76 -2.85
C PRO A 119 -19.27 -14.56 -1.97
N PHE A 120 -19.30 -13.52 -1.15
CA PHE A 120 -18.34 -13.26 -0.11
C PHE A 120 -19.07 -13.07 1.21
N ASP A 121 -19.18 -14.15 2.01
CA ASP A 121 -19.72 -14.05 3.36
C ASP A 121 -18.66 -13.42 4.27
N THR A 122 -18.86 -12.16 4.61
CA THR A 122 -17.94 -11.37 5.45
C THR A 122 -18.12 -11.64 6.94
N GLY A 123 -19.03 -12.53 7.32
CA GLY A 123 -19.37 -12.77 8.72
C GLY A 123 -19.96 -11.55 9.43
N GLY A 124 -20.31 -10.51 8.68
CA GLY A 124 -20.84 -9.24 9.18
C GLY A 124 -19.78 -8.33 9.82
N ILE A 125 -18.51 -8.51 9.48
CA ILE A 125 -17.38 -7.74 10.05
C ILE A 125 -17.56 -6.24 9.85
N GLU A 126 -18.11 -5.79 8.73
CA GLU A 126 -18.35 -4.38 8.41
C GLU A 126 -19.26 -3.68 9.44
N LYS A 127 -20.07 -4.46 10.14
CA LYS A 127 -20.99 -3.97 11.19
C LYS A 127 -20.44 -4.18 12.59
N SER A 128 -19.64 -5.22 12.80
CA SER A 128 -19.12 -5.60 14.10
C SER A 128 -17.82 -4.92 14.45
N LEU A 129 -17.00 -4.60 13.45
CA LEU A 129 -15.77 -3.83 13.61
C LEU A 129 -16.08 -2.33 13.60
N SER A 130 -15.87 -1.68 14.75
CA SER A 130 -16.12 -0.24 14.85
C SER A 130 -15.16 0.53 13.95
N GLY A 131 -15.70 1.48 13.19
CA GLY A 131 -14.88 2.33 12.31
C GLY A 131 -14.36 1.62 11.07
N PHE A 132 -14.99 0.52 10.64
CA PHE A 132 -14.63 -0.18 9.40
C PHE A 132 -14.57 0.79 8.20
N GLU A 133 -13.41 0.85 7.55
CA GLU A 133 -13.15 1.70 6.38
C GLU A 133 -13.03 0.89 5.08
N GLY A 134 -12.76 -0.43 5.17
CA GLY A 134 -12.70 -1.29 3.99
C GLY A 134 -11.83 -2.53 4.15
N PHE A 135 -11.97 -3.40 3.15
CA PHE A 135 -11.00 -4.48 2.88
C PHE A 135 -9.91 -3.91 1.98
N GLU A 136 -8.63 -4.21 2.29
CA GLU A 136 -7.48 -3.59 1.59
C GLU A 136 -6.66 -4.60 0.79
N SER A 137 -6.56 -5.85 1.21
CA SER A 137 -5.79 -6.88 0.49
C SER A 137 -6.42 -8.24 0.64
N ILE A 138 -6.15 -9.12 -0.31
CA ILE A 138 -6.56 -10.52 -0.29
C ILE A 138 -5.45 -11.43 -0.79
N ILE A 139 -5.30 -12.60 -0.16
CA ILE A 139 -4.37 -13.64 -0.60
C ILE A 139 -4.92 -15.03 -0.31
N PHE A 140 -4.63 -15.99 -1.17
CA PHE A 140 -5.11 -17.37 -1.08
C PHE A 140 -3.98 -18.34 -0.74
N ASN A 141 -4.33 -19.36 0.07
CA ASN A 141 -3.49 -20.50 0.42
C ASN A 141 -4.33 -21.77 0.42
N ASP A 142 -4.33 -22.49 -0.68
CA ASP A 142 -5.13 -23.70 -0.90
C ASP A 142 -6.64 -23.47 -0.62
N THR A 143 -7.11 -23.94 0.52
CA THR A 143 -8.52 -23.87 0.96
C THR A 143 -8.80 -22.67 1.87
N ASP A 144 -7.80 -21.89 2.18
CA ASP A 144 -7.90 -20.73 3.05
C ASP A 144 -7.63 -19.44 2.25
N PHE A 145 -8.16 -18.33 2.73
CA PHE A 145 -7.76 -17.00 2.26
C PHE A 145 -7.57 -16.06 3.46
N TYR A 146 -6.83 -15.01 3.23
CA TYR A 146 -6.55 -13.97 4.22
C TYR A 146 -6.86 -12.62 3.61
N VAL A 147 -7.40 -11.72 4.43
CA VAL A 147 -7.68 -10.33 4.05
C VAL A 147 -7.11 -9.39 5.10
N SER A 148 -6.62 -8.24 4.66
CA SER A 148 -6.43 -7.10 5.54
C SER A 148 -7.63 -6.17 5.49
N ILE A 149 -7.85 -5.47 6.59
CA ILE A 149 -8.96 -4.54 6.78
C ILE A 149 -8.40 -3.29 7.41
N GLU A 150 -8.88 -2.16 6.97
CA GLU A 150 -8.63 -0.88 7.60
C GLU A 150 -9.84 -0.43 8.43
N ALA A 151 -9.58 0.17 9.60
CA ALA A 151 -10.63 0.71 10.44
C ALA A 151 -10.15 1.92 11.22
N HIS A 152 -10.97 2.96 11.28
CA HIS A 152 -10.71 4.14 12.09
C HIS A 152 -11.02 3.85 13.58
N GLN A 153 -10.00 3.90 14.43
CA GLN A 153 -10.10 3.60 15.86
C GLN A 153 -9.66 4.80 16.71
N GLY A 154 -10.62 5.47 17.34
CA GLY A 154 -10.33 6.65 18.14
C GLY A 154 -9.80 7.80 17.27
N ASP A 155 -8.55 8.19 17.47
CA ASP A 155 -7.91 9.29 16.74
C ASP A 155 -6.91 8.78 15.66
N GLY A 156 -6.97 7.51 15.25
CA GLY A 156 -6.03 6.96 14.27
C GLY A 156 -6.52 5.71 13.56
N MET A 157 -5.73 5.27 12.60
CA MET A 157 -6.01 4.06 11.83
C MET A 157 -5.50 2.81 12.52
N MET A 158 -6.21 1.71 12.30
CA MET A 158 -5.84 0.38 12.78
C MET A 158 -6.09 -0.63 11.66
N GLY A 159 -5.07 -1.38 11.30
CA GLY A 159 -5.23 -2.53 10.42
C GLY A 159 -5.73 -3.76 11.19
N TYR A 160 -6.37 -4.66 10.48
CA TYR A 160 -6.75 -5.98 10.97
C TYR A 160 -6.45 -7.03 9.91
N LEU A 161 -6.15 -8.22 10.37
CA LEU A 161 -5.95 -9.40 9.55
C LEU A 161 -7.00 -10.44 9.91
N MET A 162 -7.63 -11.03 8.89
CA MET A 162 -8.61 -12.08 9.08
C MET A 162 -8.34 -13.25 8.13
N LYS A 163 -8.82 -14.42 8.57
CA LYS A 163 -8.78 -15.65 7.79
C LYS A 163 -10.19 -16.06 7.38
N GLY A 164 -10.30 -16.73 6.23
CA GLY A 164 -11.55 -17.34 5.76
C GLY A 164 -11.28 -18.65 5.03
N ALA A 165 -12.36 -19.33 4.68
CA ALA A 165 -12.34 -20.55 3.90
C ALA A 165 -12.84 -20.30 2.47
N VAL A 166 -12.21 -20.97 1.51
CA VAL A 166 -12.56 -20.93 0.08
C VAL A 166 -13.45 -22.13 -0.23
N GLY A 167 -14.59 -21.89 -0.88
CA GLY A 167 -15.42 -22.95 -1.46
C GLY A 167 -14.70 -23.72 -2.58
N SER A 168 -15.20 -24.89 -2.93
CA SER A 168 -14.62 -25.68 -4.02
C SER A 168 -14.55 -24.84 -5.31
N ASP A 169 -13.42 -24.91 -6.00
CA ASP A 169 -13.21 -24.20 -7.27
C ASP A 169 -13.46 -22.68 -7.16
N CYS A 170 -13.07 -22.08 -6.03
CA CYS A 170 -13.27 -20.65 -5.75
C CYS A 170 -14.71 -20.17 -5.94
N SER A 171 -15.69 -21.01 -5.62
CA SER A 171 -17.12 -20.70 -5.85
C SER A 171 -17.73 -19.75 -4.83
N GLU A 172 -17.11 -19.59 -3.67
CA GLU A 172 -17.53 -18.69 -2.57
C GLU A 172 -16.37 -18.42 -1.62
N LEU A 173 -16.41 -17.30 -0.93
CA LEU A 173 -15.50 -16.94 0.16
C LEU A 173 -16.28 -16.77 1.44
N VAL A 174 -15.80 -17.36 2.55
CA VAL A 174 -16.45 -17.28 3.86
C VAL A 174 -15.43 -16.88 4.91
N LEU A 175 -15.52 -15.66 5.45
CA LEU A 175 -14.66 -15.20 6.55
C LEU A 175 -15.03 -15.87 7.86
N ASP A 176 -14.01 -16.16 8.66
CA ASP A 176 -14.17 -16.57 10.05
C ASP A 176 -14.18 -15.32 10.96
N PRO A 177 -15.32 -14.88 11.47
CA PRO A 177 -15.44 -13.69 12.31
C PRO A 177 -14.66 -13.78 13.62
N ASP A 178 -14.28 -14.97 14.06
CA ASP A 178 -13.50 -15.19 15.28
C ASP A 178 -11.98 -15.10 15.04
N SER A 179 -11.54 -14.97 13.78
CA SER A 179 -10.13 -14.97 13.38
C SER A 179 -9.46 -13.58 13.41
N VAL A 180 -10.16 -12.54 13.87
CA VAL A 180 -9.67 -11.14 13.81
C VAL A 180 -8.41 -10.93 14.63
N VAL A 181 -7.34 -10.46 13.99
CA VAL A 181 -6.07 -10.07 14.62
C VAL A 181 -5.75 -8.62 14.28
N SER A 182 -5.40 -7.81 15.29
CA SER A 182 -5.05 -6.40 15.06
C SER A 182 -3.63 -6.25 14.49
N LEU A 183 -3.50 -5.33 13.53
CA LEU A 183 -2.26 -4.88 12.92
C LEU A 183 -2.04 -3.40 13.29
N PRO A 184 -1.39 -3.08 14.40
CA PRO A 184 -1.13 -1.70 14.79
C PRO A 184 -0.34 -0.97 13.70
N PRO A 185 -0.68 0.31 13.41
CA PRO A 185 0.04 1.12 12.44
C PRO A 185 1.51 1.29 12.86
N GLN A 186 2.38 1.53 11.89
CA GLN A 186 3.80 1.80 12.13
C GLN A 186 4.14 3.29 12.04
N ALA A 187 3.19 4.11 11.61
CA ALA A 187 3.28 5.57 11.57
C ALA A 187 1.96 6.19 12.01
N GLU A 188 2.00 7.42 12.49
CA GLU A 188 0.81 8.20 12.86
C GLU A 188 0.33 8.98 11.62
N ILE A 189 -0.21 8.26 10.64
CA ILE A 189 -0.76 8.80 9.39
C ILE A 189 -2.20 8.32 9.27
N GLU A 190 -3.11 9.22 8.92
CA GLU A 190 -4.51 8.87 8.64
C GLU A 190 -4.61 8.13 7.30
N ASN A 191 -5.56 7.20 7.19
CA ASN A 191 -5.84 6.43 5.96
C ASN A 191 -4.62 5.67 5.43
N MET A 192 -3.84 5.09 6.34
CA MET A 192 -2.70 4.24 6.01
C MET A 192 -2.63 3.01 6.89
N SER A 193 -2.61 1.83 6.29
CA SER A 193 -2.58 0.57 7.02
C SER A 193 -1.69 -0.50 6.37
N HIS A 194 -2.04 -1.77 6.54
CA HIS A 194 -1.31 -2.90 5.95
C HIS A 194 -2.07 -3.34 4.69
N GLU A 195 -1.65 -2.84 3.54
CA GLU A 195 -2.28 -3.10 2.25
C GLU A 195 -1.64 -4.27 1.48
N THR A 196 -0.43 -4.65 1.82
CA THR A 196 0.30 -5.71 1.11
C THR A 196 0.31 -7.00 1.90
N LEU A 197 -0.26 -8.06 1.32
CA LEU A 197 -0.21 -9.42 1.84
C LEU A 197 0.45 -10.36 0.83
N PHE A 198 1.36 -11.20 1.28
CA PHE A 198 1.88 -12.30 0.47
C PHE A 198 2.28 -13.49 1.33
N ILE A 199 2.42 -14.64 0.70
CA ILE A 199 2.83 -15.89 1.34
C ILE A 199 4.20 -16.29 0.79
N PHE A 200 5.11 -16.60 1.70
CA PHE A 200 6.39 -17.20 1.34
C PHE A 200 6.68 -18.34 2.29
N GLU A 201 7.06 -19.49 1.74
CA GLU A 201 7.15 -20.75 2.45
C GLU A 201 5.82 -21.03 3.21
N ASP A 202 5.89 -21.27 4.51
CA ASP A 202 4.71 -21.54 5.35
C ASP A 202 4.31 -20.33 6.20
N LYS A 203 4.52 -19.11 5.72
CA LYS A 203 4.30 -17.85 6.44
C LYS A 203 3.52 -16.83 5.62
N LEU A 204 2.67 -16.09 6.31
CA LEU A 204 1.95 -14.93 5.81
C LEU A 204 2.66 -13.65 6.24
N TYR A 205 2.97 -12.81 5.28
CA TYR A 205 3.61 -11.50 5.48
C TYR A 205 2.60 -10.39 5.27
N ALA A 206 2.64 -9.38 6.15
CA ALA A 206 1.87 -8.16 6.02
C ALA A 206 2.81 -6.96 6.09
N ILE A 207 2.81 -6.13 5.04
CA ILE A 207 3.62 -4.92 4.93
C ILE A 207 2.73 -3.70 5.15
N TYR A 208 3.20 -2.77 5.98
CA TYR A 208 2.60 -1.45 6.15
C TYR A 208 2.92 -0.58 4.94
N GLU A 209 1.97 0.22 4.47
CA GLU A 209 2.16 0.94 3.21
C GLU A 209 3.13 2.12 3.30
N ALA A 210 3.19 2.85 4.43
CA ALA A 210 4.07 4.00 4.62
C ALA A 210 5.39 3.61 5.31
N ASN A 211 6.48 3.50 4.52
CA ASN A 211 7.79 3.02 4.96
C ASN A 211 8.91 4.06 4.76
N GLY A 212 8.54 5.34 4.51
CA GLY A 212 9.50 6.43 4.32
C GLY A 212 10.28 6.78 5.60
N MET A 213 11.53 7.22 5.42
CA MET A 213 12.46 7.51 6.51
C MET A 213 11.92 8.52 7.53
N ASN A 214 11.13 9.49 7.10
CA ASN A 214 10.66 10.55 7.98
C ASN A 214 9.41 10.16 8.78
N VAL A 215 8.65 9.17 8.35
CA VAL A 215 7.38 8.75 8.98
C VAL A 215 7.48 7.40 9.65
N ASN A 216 8.28 6.48 9.12
CA ASN A 216 8.51 5.14 9.66
C ASN A 216 10.00 4.80 9.53
N PRO A 217 10.86 5.27 10.46
CA PRO A 217 12.32 5.14 10.32
C PRO A 217 12.83 3.69 10.45
N ASP A 218 12.07 2.80 11.10
CA ASP A 218 12.42 1.41 11.33
C ASP A 218 11.30 0.48 10.85
N PRO A 219 10.99 0.43 9.53
CA PRO A 219 9.88 -0.33 9.01
C PRO A 219 10.09 -1.84 9.16
N VAL A 220 8.99 -2.55 9.40
CA VAL A 220 8.99 -4.01 9.50
C VAL A 220 7.81 -4.62 8.74
N ALA A 221 8.03 -5.81 8.17
CA ALA A 221 6.94 -6.68 7.76
C ALA A 221 6.53 -7.57 8.94
N LYS A 222 5.24 -7.68 9.21
CA LYS A 222 4.70 -8.61 10.20
C LYS A 222 4.59 -10.00 9.59
N VAL A 223 5.00 -11.02 10.33
CA VAL A 223 5.02 -12.40 9.87
C VAL A 223 4.13 -13.25 10.77
N PHE A 224 3.22 -14.00 10.17
CA PHE A 224 2.23 -14.83 10.86
C PHE A 224 2.32 -16.28 10.39
N ASP A 225 1.93 -17.21 11.26
CA ASP A 225 1.54 -18.54 10.81
C ASP A 225 0.13 -18.52 10.18
N PHE A 226 -0.28 -19.62 9.55
CA PHE A 226 -1.60 -19.75 8.92
C PHE A 226 -2.78 -19.82 9.91
N SER A 227 -2.52 -19.81 11.20
CA SER A 227 -3.52 -19.64 12.26
C SER A 227 -3.57 -18.21 12.78
N LEU A 228 -2.91 -17.26 12.10
CA LEU A 228 -2.79 -15.85 12.45
C LEU A 228 -2.11 -15.59 13.80
N ASN A 229 -1.29 -16.51 14.29
CA ASN A 229 -0.38 -16.19 15.39
C ASN A 229 0.81 -15.39 14.87
N LEU A 230 1.07 -14.22 15.48
CA LEU A 230 2.26 -13.44 15.16
C LEU A 230 3.50 -14.25 15.52
N ASP A 231 4.30 -14.58 14.51
CA ASP A 231 5.54 -15.33 14.68
C ASP A 231 6.72 -14.38 14.88
N ASN A 232 6.84 -13.38 14.01
CA ASN A 232 7.97 -12.47 13.99
C ASN A 232 7.57 -11.11 13.37
N ALA A 233 8.54 -10.18 13.43
CA ALA A 233 8.55 -8.97 12.63
C ALA A 233 9.95 -8.86 12.01
N VAL A 234 10.02 -8.85 10.69
CA VAL A 234 11.28 -8.81 9.95
C VAL A 234 11.56 -7.40 9.45
N THR A 235 12.82 -6.99 9.49
CA THR A 235 13.22 -5.64 9.08
C THR A 235 13.01 -5.42 7.60
N MET A 236 12.69 -4.17 7.23
CA MET A 236 12.57 -3.72 5.85
C MET A 236 13.44 -2.48 5.61
N PRO A 237 13.89 -2.22 4.37
CA PRO A 237 14.51 -0.94 4.03
C PRO A 237 13.49 0.19 4.06
N ASN A 238 13.93 1.41 4.38
CA ASN A 238 13.10 2.57 4.14
C ASN A 238 12.89 2.78 2.63
N ILE A 239 11.63 2.86 2.26
CA ILE A 239 11.18 3.14 0.90
C ILE A 239 10.28 4.36 0.96
N GLU A 240 10.67 5.41 0.25
CA GLU A 240 9.82 6.57 0.12
C GLU A 240 8.58 6.24 -0.71
N TYR A 241 7.47 6.89 -0.37
CA TYR A 241 6.17 6.66 -0.98
C TYR A 241 5.48 5.37 -0.51
N ARG A 242 4.25 5.18 -0.96
CA ARG A 242 3.41 4.03 -0.55
C ARG A 242 3.88 2.72 -1.21
N ILE A 243 3.71 1.63 -0.48
CA ILE A 243 3.73 0.25 -1.01
C ILE A 243 2.29 -0.27 -0.88
N THR A 244 1.56 -0.27 -1.98
CA THR A 244 0.11 -0.55 -1.97
C THR A 244 -0.20 -2.03 -2.19
N ASP A 245 0.62 -2.77 -2.94
CA ASP A 245 0.49 -4.23 -3.09
C ASP A 245 1.78 -4.85 -3.60
N ALA A 246 1.88 -6.18 -3.55
CA ALA A 246 3.01 -6.94 -4.07
C ALA A 246 2.60 -8.28 -4.68
N THR A 247 3.40 -8.73 -5.67
CA THR A 247 3.25 -10.08 -6.20
C THR A 247 3.65 -11.13 -5.18
N GLN A 248 3.13 -12.35 -5.32
CA GLN A 248 3.69 -13.48 -4.58
C GLN A 248 5.18 -13.64 -4.87
N PRO A 249 6.01 -13.92 -3.83
CA PRO A 249 7.42 -14.25 -4.02
C PRO A 249 7.59 -15.51 -4.90
N ASP A 250 8.67 -15.53 -5.66
CA ASP A 250 9.10 -16.73 -6.38
C ASP A 250 9.90 -17.67 -5.44
N GLU A 251 10.43 -18.77 -6.00
CA GLU A 251 11.19 -19.78 -5.24
C GLU A 251 12.46 -19.22 -4.57
N ASP A 252 13.01 -18.12 -5.11
CA ASP A 252 14.15 -17.41 -4.56
C ASP A 252 13.75 -16.33 -3.53
N GLY A 253 12.46 -16.23 -3.21
CA GLY A 253 11.88 -15.23 -2.31
C GLY A 253 11.78 -13.84 -2.94
N GLU A 254 11.93 -13.68 -4.26
CA GLU A 254 11.89 -12.40 -4.94
C GLU A 254 10.46 -12.01 -5.36
N PHE A 255 10.06 -10.78 -5.06
CA PHE A 255 8.75 -10.24 -5.40
C PHE A 255 8.82 -8.80 -5.88
N TRP A 256 7.83 -8.39 -6.63
CA TRP A 256 7.65 -7.01 -7.07
C TRP A 256 6.56 -6.34 -6.25
N ALA A 257 6.79 -5.10 -5.87
CA ALA A 257 5.81 -4.27 -5.18
C ALA A 257 5.51 -3.01 -5.99
N VAL A 258 4.26 -2.58 -5.93
CA VAL A 258 3.84 -1.26 -6.39
C VAL A 258 4.43 -0.22 -5.44
N ASN A 259 5.08 0.78 -5.99
CA ASN A 259 5.56 1.93 -5.24
C ASN A 259 5.00 3.21 -5.87
N TYR A 260 4.08 3.81 -5.16
CA TYR A 260 3.19 4.84 -5.65
C TYR A 260 3.26 6.11 -4.81
N PHE A 261 3.17 7.27 -5.47
CA PHE A 261 3.09 8.57 -4.81
C PHE A 261 2.09 9.49 -5.48
N PHE A 262 1.08 9.89 -4.72
CA PHE A 262 0.19 10.98 -5.07
C PHE A 262 0.70 12.28 -4.41
N PRO A 263 0.95 13.35 -5.19
CA PRO A 263 1.52 14.58 -4.65
C PRO A 263 0.68 15.27 -3.56
N GLY A 264 -0.63 14.98 -3.53
CA GLY A 264 -1.53 15.48 -2.49
C GLY A 264 -1.21 14.96 -1.09
N GLU A 265 -0.50 13.84 -0.96
CA GLU A 265 -0.08 13.20 0.30
C GLU A 265 1.32 13.63 0.75
N ALA A 266 1.93 14.63 0.08
CA ALA A 266 3.30 15.03 0.35
C ALA A 266 3.55 15.52 1.79
N ASP A 267 2.58 16.18 2.38
CA ASP A 267 2.69 16.68 3.76
C ASP A 267 2.58 15.53 4.77
N GLU A 268 1.80 14.50 4.47
CA GLU A 268 1.54 13.34 5.33
C GLU A 268 2.69 12.34 5.27
N LEU A 269 3.12 11.98 4.05
CA LEU A 269 4.23 11.06 3.82
C LEU A 269 5.60 11.70 4.08
N ALA A 270 5.68 13.05 4.06
CA ALA A 270 6.90 13.82 4.30
C ALA A 270 8.15 13.19 3.66
N PRO A 271 8.14 12.86 2.34
CA PRO A 271 9.16 12.01 1.75
C PRO A 271 10.55 12.61 1.88
N ALA A 272 11.53 11.78 2.23
CA ALA A 272 12.95 12.11 2.20
C ALA A 272 13.49 12.02 0.75
N PHE A 273 14.81 11.98 0.59
CA PHE A 273 15.38 11.76 -0.73
C PHE A 273 15.08 10.35 -1.24
N ASP A 274 14.47 10.29 -2.41
CA ASP A 274 14.23 9.03 -3.11
C ASP A 274 15.55 8.40 -3.58
N ARG A 275 16.06 7.46 -2.79
CA ARG A 275 17.32 6.76 -3.06
C ARG A 275 17.27 5.94 -4.34
N ILE A 276 16.12 5.37 -4.68
CA ILE A 276 15.94 4.58 -5.90
C ILE A 276 16.10 5.46 -7.12
N ALA A 277 15.45 6.62 -7.13
CA ALA A 277 15.60 7.60 -8.22
C ALA A 277 17.02 8.14 -8.32
N LEU A 278 17.69 8.36 -7.18
CA LEU A 278 19.09 8.82 -7.17
C LEU A 278 20.08 7.80 -7.72
N GLU A 279 19.85 6.51 -7.43
CA GLU A 279 20.76 5.43 -7.80
C GLU A 279 20.57 4.97 -9.23
N TYR A 280 19.32 4.75 -9.64
CA TYR A 280 19.01 4.16 -10.94
C TYR A 280 18.54 5.16 -11.99
N GLY A 281 17.95 6.27 -11.57
CA GLY A 281 17.30 7.23 -12.46
C GLY A 281 15.78 7.23 -12.32
N ILE A 282 15.12 7.99 -13.21
CA ILE A 282 13.66 8.14 -13.24
C ILE A 282 13.11 7.79 -14.63
N GLY A 283 11.82 7.52 -14.70
CA GLY A 283 11.11 7.38 -15.95
C GLY A 283 11.06 8.68 -16.76
N ALA A 284 10.93 8.58 -18.07
CA ALA A 284 10.95 9.75 -18.96
C ALA A 284 9.73 10.66 -18.72
N SER A 285 8.54 10.10 -18.51
CA SER A 285 7.31 10.84 -18.19
C SER A 285 7.36 11.44 -16.78
N HIS A 286 8.14 10.85 -15.88
CA HIS A 286 8.36 11.34 -14.52
C HIS A 286 9.31 12.55 -14.45
N GLN A 287 9.97 12.92 -15.56
CA GLN A 287 10.87 14.07 -15.58
C GLN A 287 10.09 15.38 -15.42
N GLY A 288 10.16 15.96 -14.23
CA GLY A 288 9.44 17.19 -13.89
C GLY A 288 7.98 16.99 -13.53
N ALA A 289 7.52 15.75 -13.47
CA ALA A 289 6.24 15.37 -12.87
C ALA A 289 6.41 15.22 -11.36
N ASP A 290 5.29 15.39 -10.63
CA ASP A 290 5.27 15.24 -9.19
C ASP A 290 4.91 13.80 -8.73
N PRO A 291 3.98 13.06 -9.40
CA PRO A 291 3.65 11.69 -9.02
C PRO A 291 4.77 10.70 -9.32
N VAL A 292 4.76 9.57 -8.62
CA VAL A 292 5.65 8.43 -8.87
C VAL A 292 4.82 7.17 -9.02
N GLU A 293 4.98 6.45 -10.12
CA GLU A 293 4.37 5.17 -10.39
C GLU A 293 5.44 4.20 -10.89
N ARG A 294 5.82 3.24 -10.04
CA ARG A 294 6.85 2.27 -10.38
C ARG A 294 6.68 0.96 -9.65
N LEU A 295 7.31 -0.08 -10.20
CA LEU A 295 7.47 -1.37 -9.54
C LEU A 295 8.90 -1.49 -9.05
N ILE A 296 9.07 -1.90 -7.80
CA ILE A 296 10.37 -2.15 -7.18
C ILE A 296 10.47 -3.60 -6.76
N LYS A 297 11.67 -4.17 -6.78
CA LYS A 297 11.88 -5.59 -6.52
C LYS A 297 12.51 -5.80 -5.16
N PHE A 298 11.87 -6.63 -4.36
CA PHE A 298 12.37 -7.07 -3.06
C PHE A 298 12.73 -8.55 -3.08
N ARG A 299 13.44 -8.98 -2.05
CA ARG A 299 13.70 -10.38 -1.73
C ARG A 299 13.60 -10.59 -0.22
N ILE A 300 13.05 -11.73 0.17
CA ILE A 300 13.12 -12.22 1.54
C ILE A 300 14.47 -12.92 1.69
N ASP A 301 15.31 -12.43 2.60
CA ASP A 301 16.65 -12.95 2.86
C ASP A 301 16.80 -13.24 4.36
N ASN A 302 16.61 -14.48 4.75
CA ASN A 302 16.51 -14.92 6.15
C ASN A 302 15.39 -14.16 6.90
N ASP A 303 15.77 -13.33 7.88
CA ASP A 303 14.85 -12.57 8.72
C ASP A 303 14.70 -11.10 8.27
N GLU A 304 14.96 -10.80 6.99
CA GLU A 304 14.90 -9.44 6.46
C GLU A 304 14.19 -9.42 5.10
N VAL A 305 13.49 -8.33 4.81
CA VAL A 305 13.07 -7.97 3.44
C VAL A 305 14.10 -6.99 2.91
N VAL A 306 14.76 -7.32 1.81
CA VAL A 306 15.82 -6.49 1.23
C VAL A 306 15.42 -5.98 -0.14
N LEU A 307 15.79 -4.74 -0.46
CA LEU A 307 15.65 -4.22 -1.83
C LEU A 307 16.68 -4.90 -2.73
N VAL A 308 16.22 -5.49 -3.84
CA VAL A 308 17.13 -6.12 -4.83
C VAL A 308 17.84 -5.01 -5.60
N ASP A 309 19.17 -5.16 -5.76
CA ASP A 309 19.97 -4.26 -6.61
C ASP A 309 19.57 -4.44 -8.09
N ARG A 310 18.48 -3.78 -8.45
CA ARG A 310 17.89 -3.82 -9.78
C ARG A 310 17.15 -2.52 -10.07
N GLN A 311 17.25 -2.06 -11.32
CA GLN A 311 16.48 -0.90 -11.79
C GLN A 311 14.97 -1.11 -11.57
N PRO A 312 14.25 -0.10 -11.04
CA PRO A 312 12.80 -0.13 -10.96
C PRO A 312 12.19 -0.17 -12.37
N ILE A 313 10.95 -0.61 -12.44
CA ILE A 313 10.13 -0.52 -13.65
C ILE A 313 9.21 0.68 -13.46
N TYR A 314 9.49 1.78 -14.13
CA TYR A 314 8.59 2.91 -14.16
C TYR A 314 7.44 2.63 -15.12
N LEU A 315 6.23 2.97 -14.69
CA LEU A 315 5.02 2.96 -15.50
C LEU A 315 4.92 4.29 -16.22
N GLU A 316 4.53 4.29 -17.48
CA GLU A 316 4.34 5.55 -18.23
C GLU A 316 3.16 6.32 -17.63
N LEU A 317 3.41 7.56 -17.15
CA LEU A 317 2.35 8.39 -16.58
C LEU A 317 1.35 8.82 -17.66
N GLY A 318 0.07 8.73 -17.35
CA GLY A 318 -1.01 9.26 -18.18
C GLY A 318 -1.00 10.79 -18.29
N GLU A 319 -1.84 11.33 -19.16
CA GLU A 319 -1.92 12.80 -19.38
C GLU A 319 -2.66 13.53 -18.24
N ASP A 320 -3.53 12.85 -17.50
CA ASP A 320 -4.53 13.52 -16.67
C ASP A 320 -4.23 13.48 -15.17
N ASP A 321 -3.93 12.33 -14.57
CA ASP A 321 -3.70 12.22 -13.13
C ASP A 321 -2.89 10.96 -12.80
N SER A 322 -2.32 10.89 -11.58
CA SER A 322 -1.68 9.68 -11.09
C SER A 322 -2.71 8.56 -10.88
N CYS A 323 -2.31 7.34 -11.25
CA CYS A 323 -3.12 6.15 -11.05
C CYS A 323 -2.84 5.56 -9.67
N ASN A 324 -3.89 5.44 -8.85
CA ASN A 324 -3.78 4.77 -7.55
C ASN A 324 -3.82 3.25 -7.73
N TRP A 325 -2.66 2.65 -7.98
CA TRP A 325 -2.51 1.21 -8.19
C TRP A 325 -2.58 0.48 -6.85
N GLU A 326 -3.63 -0.33 -6.67
CA GLU A 326 -3.94 -1.05 -5.42
C GLU A 326 -3.82 -2.57 -5.55
N GLY A 327 -3.57 -3.10 -6.74
CA GLY A 327 -3.41 -4.53 -6.92
C GLY A 327 -2.38 -4.88 -7.99
N ILE A 328 -1.57 -5.92 -7.71
CA ILE A 328 -0.60 -6.47 -8.65
C ILE A 328 -0.50 -7.99 -8.55
N VAL A 329 -0.58 -8.68 -9.70
CA VAL A 329 -0.25 -10.11 -9.78
C VAL A 329 0.64 -10.41 -10.98
N ARG A 330 1.43 -11.49 -10.89
CA ARG A 330 2.17 -12.00 -12.05
C ARG A 330 1.21 -12.63 -13.05
N TYR A 331 1.40 -12.32 -14.32
CA TYR A 331 0.69 -12.94 -15.42
C TYR A 331 1.56 -12.98 -16.66
N ARG A 332 1.72 -14.15 -17.28
CA ARG A 332 2.63 -14.32 -18.43
C ARG A 332 4.04 -13.76 -18.13
N GLU A 333 4.59 -13.01 -19.08
CA GLU A 333 5.89 -12.34 -18.95
C GLU A 333 5.75 -10.88 -18.41
N GLY A 334 4.82 -10.67 -17.47
CA GLY A 334 4.54 -9.36 -16.93
C GLY A 334 3.64 -9.40 -15.71
N PHE A 335 2.87 -8.34 -15.56
CA PHE A 335 1.98 -8.11 -14.42
C PHE A 335 0.60 -7.66 -14.90
N LEU A 336 -0.42 -8.09 -14.20
CA LEU A 336 -1.71 -7.42 -14.18
C LEU A 336 -1.69 -6.44 -13.01
N LEU A 337 -2.22 -5.24 -13.27
CA LEU A 337 -2.36 -4.15 -12.31
C LEU A 337 -3.81 -3.70 -12.28
N ILE A 338 -4.27 -3.21 -11.14
CA ILE A 338 -5.58 -2.59 -11.01
C ILE A 338 -5.50 -1.37 -10.11
N THR A 339 -6.25 -0.32 -10.46
CA THR A 339 -6.46 0.85 -9.60
C THR A 339 -7.73 0.67 -8.77
N ASP A 340 -7.84 1.45 -7.71
CA ASP A 340 -9.07 1.61 -6.95
C ASP A 340 -10.18 2.34 -7.76
N ARG A 341 -10.41 3.60 -7.46
CA ARG A 341 -11.37 4.47 -8.15
C ARG A 341 -10.73 5.68 -8.82
N PHE A 342 -9.43 5.88 -8.62
CA PHE A 342 -8.72 7.06 -9.11
C PHE A 342 -7.69 6.71 -10.20
N PRO A 343 -7.74 7.42 -11.34
CA PRO A 343 -8.78 8.38 -11.77
C PRO A 343 -10.12 7.70 -12.12
N THR A 344 -10.09 6.42 -12.42
CA THR A 344 -11.21 5.47 -12.64
C THR A 344 -10.67 4.07 -12.35
N THR A 345 -11.52 3.04 -12.24
CA THR A 345 -11.03 1.67 -12.16
C THR A 345 -10.36 1.28 -13.48
N ILE A 346 -9.03 1.18 -13.47
CA ILE A 346 -8.19 0.76 -14.61
C ILE A 346 -7.67 -0.64 -14.32
N PHE A 347 -7.96 -1.58 -15.19
CA PHE A 347 -7.33 -2.90 -15.18
C PHE A 347 -6.36 -2.96 -16.36
N ALA A 348 -5.12 -3.36 -16.11
CA ALA A 348 -4.07 -3.23 -17.10
C ALA A 348 -3.06 -4.36 -17.07
N TYR A 349 -2.35 -4.53 -18.19
CA TYR A 349 -1.19 -5.41 -18.30
C TYR A 349 0.07 -4.59 -18.56
N VAL A 350 1.13 -4.95 -17.87
CA VAL A 350 2.47 -4.36 -18.04
C VAL A 350 3.48 -5.47 -18.31
N ALA A 351 4.14 -5.41 -19.47
CA ALA A 351 5.17 -6.37 -19.84
C ALA A 351 6.47 -6.14 -19.06
N LEU A 352 7.12 -7.20 -18.57
CA LEU A 352 8.41 -7.13 -17.86
C LEU A 352 9.55 -6.69 -18.79
N ALA A 353 9.54 -7.19 -20.02
CA ALA A 353 10.47 -6.80 -21.08
C ALA A 353 9.81 -5.79 -22.02
N PRO A 354 10.58 -4.89 -22.68
CA PRO A 354 10.02 -4.03 -23.72
C PRO A 354 9.35 -4.87 -24.81
N THR A 355 8.14 -4.51 -25.19
CA THR A 355 7.51 -5.03 -26.40
C THR A 355 8.26 -4.48 -27.61
N HIS A 356 8.83 -5.35 -28.43
CA HIS A 356 9.58 -4.98 -29.65
C HIS A 356 8.66 -4.63 -30.81
#